data_184f948c3c3fcaad24f6ddf68c3e2de3
#
_entry.id   184f948c3c3fcaad24f6ddf68c3e2de3
#
_cell.length_a   1.000
_cell.length_b   1.000
_cell.length_c   1.000
_cell.angle_alpha   90.00
_cell.angle_beta   90.00
_cell.angle_gamma   90.00
#
_symmetry.space_group_name_H-M   'P 1'
#
loop_
_entity.id
_entity.type
_entity.pdbx_description
1 polymer ?
#
loop_
_entity_poly.entity_id
_entity_poly.type
_entity_poly.pdbx_seq_one_letter_code
_entity_poly.pdbx_strand_id
1 'polypeptide(L)'
;MRNLTNVLKTLSLLFLFVNNAHSQENKYTKRNKSAKIIQYTTDKCYSRSILIKDSIVYTANSNGTLYATNIKSGYSYNILASKKYEELRDLAYCNGFLTAMQSGTYGVLVQTDGEKFIQNIQPENGMWKKKFLDGMDFKDSIGFLMGDPVDSVFSLYKSYDYGQTWQPCEANLKAFDGEAGFAASGTNVQVLNDSCFVFISGGKKSRFFRTNDAGKTWSSTSLPYMTSETNGAFSICMINDRDGVIVGGDYKNPHLCLNTCFFTDDGGEFWMNAETQTRGYRSCTLHKNGVLYACGSNGIDFSTDKGENWKPFMNGTFMAMCTDNRFLYATMPNGSFQIFELISKK
;
A
#
# COMPACT_ATOMS: atom_id res chain seq x y z
N MET A 1 -12.70 -8.89 59.20
CA MET A 1 -12.83 -10.07 58.32
C MET A 1 -13.70 -9.87 57.06
N ARG A 2 -14.11 -8.62 56.71
CA ARG A 2 -14.93 -8.35 55.49
C ARG A 2 -14.13 -7.84 54.29
N ASN A 3 -12.82 -7.57 54.41
CA ASN A 3 -12.01 -6.99 53.35
C ASN A 3 -11.15 -7.99 52.56
N LEU A 4 -10.99 -9.23 53.03
CA LEU A 4 -10.19 -10.24 52.28
C LEU A 4 -10.98 -10.97 51.16
N THR A 5 -12.30 -11.06 51.30
CA THR A 5 -13.15 -11.76 50.31
C THR A 5 -13.36 -10.96 49.02
N ASN A 6 -13.24 -9.63 49.04
CA ASN A 6 -13.37 -8.80 47.82
C ASN A 6 -12.08 -8.72 47.03
N VAL A 7 -10.91 -8.85 47.64
CA VAL A 7 -9.62 -8.88 46.93
C VAL A 7 -9.44 -10.19 46.19
N LEU A 8 -9.89 -11.31 46.76
CA LEU A 8 -9.83 -12.62 46.08
C LEU A 8 -10.80 -12.73 44.89
N LYS A 9 -11.96 -12.06 44.90
CA LYS A 9 -12.87 -12.01 43.75
C LYS A 9 -12.34 -11.16 42.59
N THR A 10 -11.66 -10.06 42.88
CA THR A 10 -11.04 -9.20 41.86
C THR A 10 -9.83 -9.87 41.21
N LEU A 11 -9.02 -10.63 41.98
CA LEU A 11 -7.92 -11.40 41.42
C LEU A 11 -8.39 -12.60 40.54
N SER A 12 -9.49 -13.26 40.92
CA SER A 12 -10.03 -14.36 40.11
C SER A 12 -10.67 -13.88 38.78
N LEU A 13 -11.28 -12.67 38.76
CA LEU A 13 -11.75 -12.07 37.52
C LEU A 13 -10.60 -11.61 36.63
N LEU A 14 -9.51 -11.07 37.16
CA LEU A 14 -8.31 -10.69 36.38
C LEU A 14 -7.63 -11.92 35.78
N PHE A 15 -7.57 -13.06 36.51
CA PHE A 15 -7.03 -14.32 35.99
C PHE A 15 -7.91 -14.94 34.90
N LEU A 16 -9.22 -14.77 34.94
CA LEU A 16 -10.15 -15.25 33.89
C LEU A 16 -10.05 -14.39 32.62
N PHE A 17 -9.84 -13.07 32.73
CA PHE A 17 -9.62 -12.20 31.56
C PHE A 17 -8.26 -12.44 30.89
N VAL A 18 -7.18 -12.66 31.67
CA VAL A 18 -5.85 -12.98 31.14
C VAL A 18 -5.83 -14.36 30.45
N ASN A 19 -6.51 -15.37 31.02
CA ASN A 19 -6.61 -16.69 30.39
C ASN A 19 -7.51 -16.70 29.14
N ASN A 20 -8.55 -15.86 29.05
CA ASN A 20 -9.35 -15.73 27.84
C ASN A 20 -8.62 -14.96 26.73
N ALA A 21 -7.79 -13.98 27.04
CA ALA A 21 -6.92 -13.32 26.06
C ALA A 21 -5.86 -14.29 25.48
N HIS A 22 -5.22 -15.10 26.34
CA HIS A 22 -4.26 -16.13 25.91
C HIS A 22 -4.91 -17.28 25.11
N SER A 23 -6.17 -17.64 25.38
CA SER A 23 -6.88 -18.69 24.63
C SER A 23 -7.35 -18.24 23.24
N GLN A 24 -7.56 -16.94 23.04
CA GLN A 24 -7.88 -16.39 21.70
C GLN A 24 -6.64 -16.24 20.83
N GLU A 25 -5.46 -15.89 21.36
CA GLU A 25 -4.21 -15.84 20.61
C GLU A 25 -3.83 -17.19 19.95
N ASN A 26 -4.12 -18.30 20.63
CA ASN A 26 -3.79 -19.64 20.12
C ASN A 26 -4.69 -20.16 18.98
N LYS A 27 -5.82 -19.52 18.69
CA LYS A 27 -6.72 -19.94 17.58
C LYS A 27 -6.27 -19.43 16.21
N TYR A 28 -5.60 -18.29 16.14
CA TYR A 28 -5.18 -17.66 14.88
C TYR A 28 -3.76 -18.06 14.46
N THR A 29 -2.86 -18.33 15.39
CA THR A 29 -1.46 -18.71 15.11
C THR A 29 -1.27 -20.16 14.60
N LYS A 30 -2.26 -21.04 14.78
CA LYS A 30 -2.15 -22.46 14.37
C LYS A 30 -2.39 -22.74 12.87
N ARG A 31 -2.81 -21.74 12.04
CA ARG A 31 -3.16 -21.95 10.62
C ARG A 31 -2.13 -21.45 9.60
N ASN A 32 -1.04 -20.83 9.99
CA ASN A 32 0.03 -20.39 9.07
C ASN A 32 0.93 -21.58 8.62
N LYS A 33 0.33 -22.74 8.30
CA LYS A 33 1.04 -23.89 7.75
C LYS A 33 1.03 -23.83 6.24
N SER A 34 2.05 -23.30 5.67
CA SER A 34 2.64 -23.37 4.33
C SER A 34 2.83 -22.01 3.67
N ALA A 35 3.74 -21.23 4.19
CA ALA A 35 4.25 -20.10 3.44
C ALA A 35 5.23 -20.63 2.37
N LYS A 36 4.90 -20.45 1.08
CA LYS A 36 5.81 -20.75 -0.03
C LYS A 36 6.61 -19.49 -0.36
N ILE A 37 7.93 -19.60 -0.39
CA ILE A 37 8.81 -18.53 -0.89
C ILE A 37 9.21 -18.87 -2.33
N ILE A 38 9.09 -17.87 -3.21
CA ILE A 38 9.56 -17.97 -4.60
C ILE A 38 10.64 -16.91 -4.81
N GLN A 39 11.86 -17.37 -5.13
CA GLN A 39 12.95 -16.54 -5.61
C GLN A 39 12.76 -16.34 -7.12
N TYR A 40 12.47 -15.10 -7.57
CA TYR A 40 12.24 -14.80 -8.98
C TYR A 40 13.48 -14.21 -9.68
N THR A 41 14.42 -13.68 -8.90
CA THR A 41 15.71 -13.19 -9.40
C THR A 41 16.79 -13.32 -8.34
N THR A 42 18.04 -13.49 -8.76
CA THR A 42 19.23 -13.42 -7.90
C THR A 42 19.89 -12.05 -7.95
N ASP A 43 19.37 -11.13 -8.75
CA ASP A 43 19.85 -9.75 -8.82
C ASP A 43 19.64 -9.07 -7.47
N LYS A 44 20.56 -8.18 -7.12
CA LYS A 44 20.42 -7.32 -5.92
C LYS A 44 19.36 -6.27 -6.19
N CYS A 45 18.11 -6.58 -5.90
CA CYS A 45 16.98 -5.66 -6.01
C CYS A 45 15.92 -5.97 -4.95
N TYR A 46 15.01 -5.04 -4.77
CA TYR A 46 13.78 -5.20 -4.02
C TYR A 46 12.60 -4.72 -4.87
N SER A 47 11.42 -5.27 -4.62
CA SER A 47 10.19 -4.85 -5.28
C SER A 47 9.37 -3.97 -4.36
N ARG A 48 8.97 -2.82 -4.88
CA ARG A 48 8.02 -1.91 -4.21
C ARG A 48 6.58 -2.15 -4.66
N SER A 49 6.35 -2.84 -5.77
CA SER A 49 5.00 -3.18 -6.21
C SER A 49 4.94 -4.63 -6.70
N ILE A 50 3.82 -5.28 -6.42
CA ILE A 50 3.51 -6.66 -6.78
C ILE A 50 2.05 -6.76 -7.22
N LEU A 51 1.79 -7.52 -8.27
CA LEU A 51 0.47 -7.76 -8.80
C LEU A 51 0.32 -9.23 -9.20
N ILE A 52 -0.84 -9.83 -9.01
CA ILE A 52 -1.15 -11.16 -9.51
C ILE A 52 -2.28 -11.13 -10.53
N LYS A 53 -2.10 -11.85 -11.63
CA LYS A 53 -3.10 -12.07 -12.67
C LYS A 53 -2.92 -13.48 -13.25
N ASP A 54 -3.99 -14.26 -13.26
CA ASP A 54 -4.05 -15.59 -13.92
C ASP A 54 -2.88 -16.53 -13.55
N SER A 55 -2.50 -16.61 -12.28
CA SER A 55 -1.37 -17.38 -11.74
C SER A 55 0.02 -16.85 -12.14
N ILE A 56 0.11 -15.65 -12.69
CA ILE A 56 1.37 -14.93 -12.90
C ILE A 56 1.48 -13.81 -11.88
N VAL A 57 2.57 -13.79 -11.14
CA VAL A 57 2.94 -12.68 -10.26
C VAL A 57 3.91 -11.78 -11.00
N TYR A 58 3.58 -10.50 -11.05
CA TYR A 58 4.42 -9.43 -11.61
C TYR A 58 5.07 -8.65 -10.49
N THR A 59 6.35 -8.33 -10.63
CA THR A 59 7.11 -7.53 -9.65
C THR A 59 7.88 -6.42 -10.34
N ALA A 60 7.65 -5.17 -9.89
CA ALA A 60 8.38 -3.98 -10.32
C ALA A 60 9.53 -3.68 -9.37
N ASN A 61 10.75 -3.56 -9.89
CA ASN A 61 11.97 -3.65 -9.10
C ASN A 61 12.81 -2.37 -9.11
N SER A 62 13.58 -2.18 -8.02
CA SER A 62 14.45 -1.04 -7.79
C SER A 62 15.61 -0.90 -8.80
N ASN A 63 15.89 -1.94 -9.57
CA ASN A 63 16.89 -1.94 -10.64
C ASN A 63 16.29 -1.78 -12.05
N GLY A 64 15.03 -1.33 -12.14
CA GLY A 64 14.33 -1.10 -13.42
C GLY A 64 13.88 -2.36 -14.15
N THR A 65 13.89 -3.52 -13.49
CA THR A 65 13.41 -4.79 -14.06
C THR A 65 11.94 -5.04 -13.73
N LEU A 66 11.24 -5.72 -14.64
CA LEU A 66 9.86 -6.17 -14.48
C LEU A 66 9.82 -7.67 -14.70
N TYR A 67 9.63 -8.43 -13.62
CA TYR A 67 9.54 -9.89 -13.70
C TYR A 67 8.10 -10.38 -13.76
N ALA A 68 7.88 -11.38 -14.61
CA ALA A 68 6.72 -12.25 -14.61
C ALA A 68 7.11 -13.62 -14.06
N THR A 69 6.40 -14.10 -13.05
CA THR A 69 6.67 -15.36 -12.36
C THR A 69 5.42 -16.24 -12.33
N ASN A 70 5.47 -17.41 -12.96
CA ASN A 70 4.40 -18.39 -12.86
C ASN A 70 4.48 -19.11 -11.50
N ILE A 71 3.46 -18.95 -10.66
CA ILE A 71 3.47 -19.51 -9.28
C ILE A 71 3.37 -21.02 -9.21
N LYS A 72 2.92 -21.68 -10.28
CA LYS A 72 2.81 -23.15 -10.35
C LYS A 72 4.16 -23.79 -10.68
N SER A 73 4.81 -23.30 -11.75
CA SER A 73 6.12 -23.82 -12.19
C SER A 73 7.30 -23.21 -11.44
N GLY A 74 7.16 -21.99 -10.90
CA GLY A 74 8.26 -21.19 -10.36
C GLY A 74 9.13 -20.53 -11.43
N TYR A 75 8.80 -20.69 -12.70
CA TYR A 75 9.55 -20.08 -13.81
C TYR A 75 9.35 -18.56 -13.82
N SER A 76 10.45 -17.82 -13.92
CA SER A 76 10.48 -16.36 -13.93
C SER A 76 11.28 -15.82 -15.11
N TYR A 77 10.83 -14.71 -15.69
CA TYR A 77 11.58 -13.99 -16.73
C TYR A 77 11.38 -12.48 -16.61
N ASN A 78 12.37 -11.72 -17.08
CA ASN A 78 12.29 -10.26 -17.10
C ASN A 78 11.66 -9.80 -18.42
N ILE A 79 10.46 -9.23 -18.38
CA ILE A 79 9.73 -8.70 -19.53
C ILE A 79 10.51 -7.59 -20.23
N LEU A 80 11.30 -6.80 -19.49
CA LEU A 80 12.04 -5.64 -19.98
C LEU A 80 13.53 -5.91 -20.18
N ALA A 81 13.95 -7.17 -20.42
CA ALA A 81 15.36 -7.56 -20.49
C ALA A 81 16.19 -6.75 -21.50
N SER A 82 15.56 -6.25 -22.58
CA SER A 82 16.19 -5.42 -23.63
C SER A 82 16.11 -3.92 -23.38
N LYS A 83 15.50 -3.48 -22.28
CA LYS A 83 15.25 -2.08 -21.92
C LYS A 83 15.98 -1.71 -20.65
N LYS A 84 16.36 -0.43 -20.54
CA LYS A 84 16.96 0.13 -19.32
C LYS A 84 16.03 1.17 -18.74
N TYR A 85 15.62 0.93 -17.51
CA TYR A 85 14.82 1.84 -16.70
C TYR A 85 15.56 2.12 -15.38
N GLU A 86 15.19 3.22 -14.73
CA GLU A 86 15.56 3.50 -13.36
C GLU A 86 14.72 2.61 -12.41
N GLU A 87 14.32 3.07 -11.29
CA GLU A 87 13.50 2.30 -10.36
C GLU A 87 12.03 2.22 -10.82
N LEU A 88 11.49 1.00 -10.97
CA LEU A 88 10.06 0.78 -11.15
C LEU A 88 9.40 0.65 -9.77
N ARG A 89 8.43 1.53 -9.48
CA ARG A 89 7.86 1.64 -8.12
C ARG A 89 6.41 1.22 -8.01
N ASP A 90 5.68 1.17 -9.11
CA ASP A 90 4.27 0.79 -9.07
C ASP A 90 3.86 -0.05 -10.27
N LEU A 91 2.77 -0.81 -10.09
CA LEU A 91 2.16 -1.70 -11.08
C LEU A 91 0.65 -1.59 -11.06
N ALA A 92 0.06 -1.49 -12.24
CA ALA A 92 -1.38 -1.62 -12.41
C ALA A 92 -1.70 -2.52 -13.61
N TYR A 93 -2.81 -3.26 -13.53
CA TYR A 93 -3.31 -4.08 -14.63
C TYR A 93 -4.71 -3.59 -15.02
N CYS A 94 -4.87 -3.19 -16.27
CA CYS A 94 -6.11 -2.66 -16.77
C CYS A 94 -6.30 -3.03 -18.24
N ASN A 95 -7.46 -3.57 -18.60
CA ASN A 95 -7.88 -3.89 -19.98
C ASN A 95 -6.84 -4.66 -20.81
N GLY A 96 -6.20 -5.68 -20.23
CA GLY A 96 -5.18 -6.46 -20.91
C GLY A 96 -3.76 -5.87 -20.88
N PHE A 97 -3.59 -4.66 -20.34
CA PHE A 97 -2.29 -4.02 -20.21
C PHE A 97 -1.78 -4.07 -18.78
N LEU A 98 -0.52 -4.45 -18.63
CA LEU A 98 0.25 -4.27 -17.40
C LEU A 98 1.07 -3.00 -17.55
N THR A 99 0.84 -2.03 -16.68
CA THR A 99 1.56 -0.76 -16.64
C THR A 99 2.48 -0.72 -15.43
N ALA A 100 3.77 -0.51 -15.65
CA ALA A 100 4.76 -0.26 -14.61
C ALA A 100 5.14 1.22 -14.60
N MET A 101 5.20 1.83 -13.41
CA MET A 101 5.56 3.23 -13.23
C MET A 101 7.03 3.35 -12.85
N GLN A 102 7.80 4.05 -13.67
CA GLN A 102 9.15 4.48 -13.32
C GLN A 102 9.09 5.76 -12.50
N SER A 103 9.83 5.77 -11.41
CA SER A 103 10.16 6.96 -10.63
C SER A 103 11.66 7.25 -10.73
N GLY A 104 12.07 8.48 -10.45
CA GLY A 104 13.46 8.91 -10.55
C GLY A 104 13.59 10.24 -11.29
N THR A 105 14.62 10.36 -12.13
CA THR A 105 14.92 11.60 -12.88
C THR A 105 13.82 11.96 -13.88
N TYR A 106 13.15 10.95 -14.43
CA TYR A 106 12.06 11.10 -15.39
C TYR A 106 10.91 10.16 -15.03
N GLY A 107 9.71 10.68 -14.88
CA GLY A 107 8.50 9.86 -14.83
C GLY A 107 8.23 9.25 -16.20
N VAL A 108 7.95 7.96 -16.23
CA VAL A 108 7.48 7.25 -17.42
C VAL A 108 6.61 6.06 -17.00
N LEU A 109 5.54 5.81 -17.73
CA LEU A 109 4.78 4.56 -17.61
C LEU A 109 5.19 3.60 -18.70
N VAL A 110 5.52 2.38 -18.30
CA VAL A 110 5.98 1.31 -19.19
C VAL A 110 4.84 0.33 -19.35
N GLN A 111 4.28 0.25 -20.55
CA GLN A 111 3.14 -0.61 -20.83
C GLN A 111 3.57 -1.90 -21.52
N THR A 112 3.02 -3.02 -21.05
CA THR A 112 3.26 -4.38 -21.55
C THR A 112 1.93 -5.14 -21.67
N ASP A 113 1.90 -6.23 -22.43
CA ASP A 113 0.77 -7.19 -22.43
C ASP A 113 0.92 -8.28 -21.34
N GLY A 114 1.92 -8.13 -20.46
CA GLY A 114 2.27 -9.12 -19.43
C GLY A 114 3.34 -10.12 -19.88
N GLU A 115 3.70 -10.15 -21.17
CA GLU A 115 4.73 -11.02 -21.73
C GLU A 115 5.87 -10.23 -22.36
N LYS A 116 5.57 -9.15 -23.07
CA LYS A 116 6.54 -8.32 -23.79
C LYS A 116 6.21 -6.83 -23.66
N PHE A 117 7.24 -6.02 -23.82
CA PHE A 117 7.13 -4.56 -23.92
C PHE A 117 6.25 -4.14 -25.10
N ILE A 118 5.36 -3.18 -24.88
CA ILE A 118 4.53 -2.54 -25.90
C ILE A 118 5.06 -1.13 -26.16
N GLN A 119 4.98 -0.24 -25.17
CA GLN A 119 5.32 1.18 -25.34
C GLN A 119 5.71 1.86 -24.03
N ASN A 120 6.36 3.01 -24.16
CA ASN A 120 6.46 4.00 -23.10
C ASN A 120 5.34 5.03 -23.26
N ILE A 121 4.68 5.38 -22.16
CA ILE A 121 3.70 6.44 -22.11
C ILE A 121 4.32 7.63 -21.39
N GLN A 122 4.37 8.75 -22.09
CA GLN A 122 4.75 10.06 -21.56
C GLN A 122 3.84 11.11 -22.20
N PRO A 123 3.41 12.13 -21.48
CA PRO A 123 2.68 13.24 -22.08
C PRO A 123 3.51 13.94 -23.15
N GLU A 124 2.86 14.33 -24.26
CA GLU A 124 3.51 14.92 -25.46
C GLU A 124 4.45 16.11 -25.13
N ASN A 125 4.13 16.90 -24.14
CA ASN A 125 4.90 18.09 -23.75
C ASN A 125 6.05 17.81 -22.77
N GLY A 126 6.45 16.56 -22.55
CA GLY A 126 7.46 16.18 -21.55
C GLY A 126 7.05 16.58 -20.12
N MET A 127 5.77 16.58 -19.82
CA MET A 127 5.13 17.07 -18.60
C MET A 127 5.64 16.35 -17.35
N TRP A 128 6.14 15.11 -17.50
CA TRP A 128 6.73 14.32 -16.39
C TRP A 128 8.26 14.42 -16.32
N LYS A 129 8.88 15.24 -17.16
CA LYS A 129 10.31 15.49 -17.07
C LYS A 129 10.63 16.18 -15.74
N LYS A 130 11.58 15.62 -14.99
CA LYS A 130 11.98 16.07 -13.65
C LYS A 130 10.86 15.95 -12.61
N LYS A 131 9.85 15.08 -12.85
CA LYS A 131 8.82 14.77 -11.87
C LYS A 131 9.04 13.39 -11.30
N PHE A 132 9.02 13.31 -9.98
CA PHE A 132 9.02 12.04 -9.27
C PHE A 132 7.59 11.57 -9.13
N LEU A 133 7.26 10.40 -9.73
CA LEU A 133 5.95 9.80 -9.64
C LEU A 133 5.89 8.86 -8.44
N ASP A 134 4.81 8.93 -7.66
CA ASP A 134 4.68 8.25 -6.36
C ASP A 134 3.75 7.05 -6.36
N GLY A 135 2.64 7.12 -7.09
CA GLY A 135 1.67 6.03 -7.18
C GLY A 135 0.64 6.24 -8.27
N MET A 136 0.07 5.14 -8.73
CA MET A 136 -1.04 5.13 -9.69
C MET A 136 -2.05 4.04 -9.31
N ASP A 137 -3.32 4.30 -9.58
CA ASP A 137 -4.37 3.30 -9.43
C ASP A 137 -5.38 3.41 -10.57
N PHE A 138 -6.07 2.30 -10.84
CA PHE A 138 -7.08 2.20 -11.88
C PHE A 138 -8.34 1.53 -11.36
N LYS A 139 -9.46 2.07 -11.81
CA LYS A 139 -10.75 1.39 -11.75
C LYS A 139 -11.39 1.45 -13.13
N ASP A 140 -11.59 0.30 -13.75
CA ASP A 140 -12.05 0.19 -15.14
C ASP A 140 -11.17 1.01 -16.09
N SER A 141 -11.73 1.95 -16.87
CA SER A 141 -10.98 2.81 -17.79
C SER A 141 -10.32 4.02 -17.13
N ILE A 142 -10.66 4.28 -15.86
CA ILE A 142 -10.26 5.48 -15.14
C ILE A 142 -8.94 5.23 -14.42
N GLY A 143 -7.94 6.08 -14.70
CA GLY A 143 -6.65 6.09 -14.01
C GLY A 143 -6.42 7.39 -13.24
N PHE A 144 -5.76 7.28 -12.10
CA PHE A 144 -5.26 8.41 -11.33
C PHE A 144 -3.78 8.19 -11.01
N LEU A 145 -2.97 9.22 -11.22
CA LEU A 145 -1.52 9.22 -11.01
C LEU A 145 -1.13 10.43 -10.19
N MET A 146 -0.34 10.21 -9.16
CA MET A 146 0.18 11.24 -8.27
C MET A 146 1.71 11.21 -8.28
N GLY A 147 2.32 12.37 -8.19
CA GLY A 147 3.75 12.56 -7.97
C GLY A 147 4.03 13.73 -7.04
N ASP A 148 5.28 13.79 -6.60
CA ASP A 148 5.80 14.80 -5.69
C ASP A 148 5.48 16.23 -6.14
N PRO A 149 5.39 17.17 -5.19
CA PRO A 149 5.21 18.58 -5.50
C PRO A 149 6.39 19.15 -6.31
N VAL A 150 6.04 19.89 -7.37
CA VAL A 150 6.97 20.73 -8.11
C VAL A 150 6.51 22.17 -7.94
N ASP A 151 7.40 23.08 -7.54
CA ASP A 151 7.06 24.46 -7.21
C ASP A 151 5.90 24.56 -6.19
N SER A 152 5.94 23.68 -5.18
CA SER A 152 4.91 23.55 -4.13
C SER A 152 3.52 23.16 -4.63
N VAL A 153 3.39 22.52 -5.82
CA VAL A 153 2.12 22.00 -6.35
C VAL A 153 2.26 20.51 -6.62
N PHE A 154 1.34 19.69 -6.08
CA PHE A 154 1.31 18.26 -6.34
C PHE A 154 1.12 17.97 -7.84
N SER A 155 1.82 16.97 -8.34
CA SER A 155 1.74 16.50 -9.71
C SER A 155 0.61 15.48 -9.84
N LEU A 156 -0.59 15.91 -10.25
CA LEU A 156 -1.80 15.09 -10.32
C LEU A 156 -2.29 14.93 -11.75
N TYR A 157 -2.51 13.68 -12.18
CA TYR A 157 -2.96 13.35 -13.53
C TYR A 157 -4.07 12.33 -13.51
N LYS A 158 -4.93 12.37 -14.52
CA LYS A 158 -6.03 11.45 -14.74
C LYS A 158 -6.02 10.90 -16.17
N SER A 159 -6.53 9.67 -16.31
CA SER A 159 -6.76 9.00 -17.58
C SER A 159 -8.18 8.49 -17.64
N TYR A 160 -8.76 8.40 -18.85
CA TYR A 160 -10.09 7.84 -19.12
C TYR A 160 -10.05 6.72 -20.16
N ASP A 161 -8.86 6.31 -20.60
CA ASP A 161 -8.61 5.38 -21.68
C ASP A 161 -7.66 4.24 -21.30
N TYR A 162 -7.82 3.74 -20.06
CA TYR A 162 -6.98 2.64 -19.54
C TYR A 162 -5.50 3.02 -19.42
N GLY A 163 -5.21 4.31 -19.17
CA GLY A 163 -3.85 4.80 -18.99
C GLY A 163 -3.06 5.03 -20.28
N GLN A 164 -3.71 5.04 -21.45
CA GLN A 164 -3.03 5.30 -22.71
C GLN A 164 -2.69 6.77 -22.89
N THR A 165 -3.57 7.66 -22.43
CA THR A 165 -3.31 9.10 -22.35
C THR A 165 -3.57 9.65 -20.95
N TRP A 166 -2.83 10.69 -20.61
CA TRP A 166 -2.90 11.32 -19.30
C TRP A 166 -2.99 12.83 -19.43
N GLN A 167 -3.90 13.44 -18.68
CA GLN A 167 -4.09 14.88 -18.60
C GLN A 167 -3.96 15.35 -17.14
N PRO A 168 -3.45 16.56 -16.89
CA PRO A 168 -3.37 17.10 -15.54
C PRO A 168 -4.77 17.29 -14.96
N CYS A 169 -4.89 17.11 -13.64
CA CYS A 169 -6.07 17.58 -12.90
C CYS A 169 -6.11 19.10 -12.92
N GLU A 170 -7.32 19.68 -12.92
CA GLU A 170 -7.51 21.13 -13.07
C GLU A 170 -7.08 21.91 -11.82
N ALA A 171 -7.17 21.31 -10.63
CA ALA A 171 -6.82 21.95 -9.38
C ALA A 171 -5.30 22.03 -9.17
N ASN A 172 -4.80 23.22 -8.89
CA ASN A 172 -3.43 23.45 -8.42
C ASN A 172 -3.35 23.23 -6.91
N LEU A 173 -3.27 21.97 -6.49
CA LEU A 173 -3.27 21.58 -5.09
C LEU A 173 -1.90 21.82 -4.46
N LYS A 174 -1.84 22.79 -3.53
CA LYS A 174 -0.58 23.20 -2.90
C LYS A 174 -0.15 22.26 -1.78
N ALA A 175 1.13 21.91 -1.79
CA ALA A 175 1.83 21.25 -0.70
C ALA A 175 2.40 22.28 0.29
N PHE A 176 2.52 21.89 1.55
CA PHE A 176 3.29 22.61 2.56
C PHE A 176 4.80 22.35 2.39
N ASP A 177 5.63 23.16 3.04
CA ASP A 177 7.08 22.92 3.05
C ASP A 177 7.41 21.55 3.66
N GLY A 178 8.17 20.74 2.93
CA GLY A 178 8.56 19.38 3.31
C GLY A 178 7.43 18.35 3.31
N GLU A 179 6.28 18.66 2.69
CA GLU A 179 5.23 17.70 2.39
C GLU A 179 5.46 17.06 1.01
N ALA A 180 5.36 15.72 0.93
CA ALA A 180 5.63 14.96 -0.28
C ALA A 180 4.75 13.70 -0.37
N GLY A 181 4.72 13.05 -1.52
CA GLY A 181 4.28 11.67 -1.66
C GLY A 181 5.31 10.71 -1.06
N PHE A 182 4.87 9.52 -0.64
CA PHE A 182 5.78 8.48 -0.20
C PHE A 182 5.60 7.23 -1.06
N ALA A 183 6.40 7.14 -2.13
CA ALA A 183 6.38 6.06 -3.11
C ALA A 183 6.94 4.74 -2.53
N ALA A 184 6.26 4.17 -1.54
CA ALA A 184 6.73 2.97 -0.85
C ALA A 184 6.23 1.67 -1.49
N SER A 185 4.98 1.65 -1.98
CA SER A 185 4.35 0.44 -2.53
C SER A 185 3.31 0.73 -3.63
N GLY A 186 3.21 1.99 -4.10
CA GLY A 186 2.18 2.42 -5.05
C GLY A 186 0.78 2.58 -4.44
N THR A 187 0.58 2.21 -3.19
CA THR A 187 -0.74 2.21 -2.53
C THR A 187 -1.04 3.49 -1.73
N ASN A 188 -0.39 4.59 -2.08
CA ASN A 188 -0.64 5.92 -1.54
C ASN A 188 -1.74 6.71 -2.30
N VAL A 189 -2.29 6.10 -3.34
CA VAL A 189 -3.43 6.59 -4.14
C VAL A 189 -4.48 5.50 -4.29
N GLN A 190 -5.75 5.88 -4.51
CA GLN A 190 -6.82 4.95 -4.84
C GLN A 190 -7.91 5.61 -5.67
N VAL A 191 -8.38 4.93 -6.72
CA VAL A 191 -9.55 5.28 -7.52
C VAL A 191 -10.78 4.56 -6.95
N LEU A 192 -11.73 5.30 -6.39
CA LEU A 192 -12.94 4.72 -5.81
C LEU A 192 -14.07 4.53 -6.85
N ASN A 193 -14.21 5.50 -7.76
CA ASN A 193 -15.12 5.47 -8.91
C ASN A 193 -14.64 6.47 -9.97
N ASP A 194 -15.45 6.70 -10.99
CA ASP A 194 -15.15 7.56 -12.15
C ASP A 194 -14.92 9.05 -11.83
N SER A 195 -15.32 9.49 -10.64
CA SER A 195 -15.19 10.88 -10.17
C SER A 195 -14.51 11.01 -8.80
N CYS A 196 -14.39 9.91 -8.05
CA CYS A 196 -13.82 9.94 -6.70
C CYS A 196 -12.44 9.29 -6.66
N PHE A 197 -11.42 10.12 -6.39
CA PHE A 197 -10.04 9.71 -6.17
C PHE A 197 -9.58 10.16 -4.79
N VAL A 198 -8.69 9.39 -4.20
CA VAL A 198 -8.06 9.74 -2.93
C VAL A 198 -6.55 9.54 -3.02
N PHE A 199 -5.80 10.34 -2.27
CA PHE A 199 -4.37 10.13 -2.04
C PHE A 199 -3.95 10.66 -0.68
N ILE A 200 -2.75 10.28 -0.26
CA ILE A 200 -2.14 10.70 1.00
C ILE A 200 -0.75 11.28 0.78
N SER A 201 -0.38 12.19 1.66
CA SER A 201 0.98 12.75 1.76
C SER A 201 1.62 12.45 3.10
N GLY A 202 2.93 12.63 3.17
CA GLY A 202 3.73 12.47 4.38
C GLY A 202 4.83 13.52 4.46
N GLY A 203 5.80 13.31 5.35
CA GLY A 203 6.88 14.26 5.60
C GLY A 203 6.55 15.22 6.74
N LYS A 204 7.03 16.47 6.66
CA LYS A 204 6.77 17.49 7.69
C LYS A 204 5.29 17.79 7.90
N LYS A 205 4.44 17.48 6.91
CA LYS A 205 2.98 17.53 6.98
C LYS A 205 2.43 16.29 6.31
N SER A 206 1.46 15.64 6.96
CA SER A 206 0.73 14.51 6.40
C SER A 206 -0.74 14.89 6.24
N ARG A 207 -1.30 14.64 5.08
CA ARG A 207 -2.71 14.90 4.77
C ARG A 207 -3.35 13.75 3.98
N PHE A 208 -4.62 13.59 4.17
CA PHE A 208 -5.51 12.85 3.27
C PHE A 208 -6.18 13.84 2.32
N PHE A 209 -6.33 13.46 1.06
CA PHE A 209 -6.97 14.25 0.02
C PHE A 209 -8.06 13.44 -0.65
N ARG A 210 -9.18 14.09 -0.95
CA ARG A 210 -10.30 13.49 -1.67
C ARG A 210 -10.88 14.46 -2.69
N THR A 211 -11.13 13.98 -3.90
CA THR A 211 -11.98 14.63 -4.91
C THR A 211 -13.23 13.79 -5.13
N ASN A 212 -14.34 14.43 -5.48
CA ASN A 212 -15.57 13.78 -5.91
C ASN A 212 -16.03 14.28 -7.30
N ASP A 213 -15.16 14.98 -8.02
CA ASP A 213 -15.40 15.59 -9.32
C ASP A 213 -14.24 15.39 -10.31
N ALA A 214 -13.56 14.24 -10.17
CA ALA A 214 -12.44 13.84 -11.00
C ALA A 214 -11.27 14.84 -11.03
N GLY A 215 -10.94 15.42 -9.86
CA GLY A 215 -9.78 16.27 -9.68
C GLY A 215 -10.00 17.74 -10.04
N LYS A 216 -11.25 18.19 -10.22
CA LYS A 216 -11.56 19.61 -10.38
C LYS A 216 -11.43 20.37 -9.07
N THR A 217 -11.96 19.79 -7.99
CA THR A 217 -11.80 20.29 -6.62
C THR A 217 -11.35 19.20 -5.67
N TRP A 218 -10.71 19.59 -4.57
CA TRP A 218 -10.18 18.68 -3.56
C TRP A 218 -10.49 19.16 -2.15
N SER A 219 -10.96 18.28 -1.30
CA SER A 219 -10.92 18.44 0.15
C SER A 219 -9.62 17.86 0.69
N SER A 220 -9.16 18.34 1.85
CA SER A 220 -8.01 17.75 2.54
C SER A 220 -8.17 17.76 4.04
N THR A 221 -7.79 16.66 4.70
CA THR A 221 -7.82 16.46 6.15
C THR A 221 -6.40 16.24 6.66
N SER A 222 -5.99 16.97 7.69
CA SER A 222 -4.69 16.75 8.33
C SER A 222 -4.66 15.44 9.08
N LEU A 223 -3.62 14.65 8.87
CA LEU A 223 -3.38 13.39 9.57
C LEU A 223 -2.47 13.61 10.77
N PRO A 224 -2.73 12.99 11.93
CA PRO A 224 -2.02 13.27 13.17
C PRO A 224 -0.68 12.52 13.30
N TYR A 225 0.08 12.41 12.21
CA TYR A 225 1.45 11.92 12.25
C TYR A 225 2.38 12.94 12.91
N MET A 226 3.45 12.45 13.53
CA MET A 226 4.49 13.33 14.06
C MET A 226 5.23 14.02 12.91
N THR A 227 5.47 15.33 13.06
CA THR A 227 6.20 16.12 12.07
C THR A 227 7.65 15.63 11.96
N SER A 228 8.03 15.10 10.80
CA SER A 228 9.37 14.60 10.48
C SER A 228 9.50 14.45 8.96
N GLU A 229 10.69 14.49 8.44
CA GLU A 229 10.97 14.21 7.02
C GLU A 229 10.75 12.72 6.64
N THR A 230 10.71 11.84 7.62
CA THR A 230 10.70 10.38 7.43
C THR A 230 9.46 9.69 7.99
N ASN A 231 8.58 10.46 8.64
CA ASN A 231 7.34 9.99 9.24
C ASN A 231 6.13 10.48 8.42
N GLY A 232 5.08 9.69 8.38
CA GLY A 232 3.84 10.09 7.73
C GLY A 232 3.00 8.91 7.24
N ALA A 233 2.03 9.22 6.39
CA ALA A 233 1.19 8.25 5.73
C ALA A 233 1.91 7.64 4.51
N PHE A 234 1.85 6.32 4.38
CA PHE A 234 2.53 5.57 3.30
C PHE A 234 1.57 4.79 2.43
N SER A 235 0.46 4.33 2.97
CA SER A 235 -0.50 3.52 2.24
C SER A 235 -1.91 3.77 2.74
N ILE A 236 -2.86 3.84 1.80
CA ILE A 236 -4.29 4.02 2.05
C ILE A 236 -5.08 2.85 1.48
N CYS A 237 -6.12 2.44 2.17
CA CYS A 237 -7.11 1.50 1.68
C CYS A 237 -8.51 1.94 2.11
N MET A 238 -9.26 2.56 1.21
CA MET A 238 -10.69 2.76 1.40
C MET A 238 -11.41 1.44 1.11
N ILE A 239 -12.12 0.92 2.11
CA ILE A 239 -12.90 -0.32 2.01
C ILE A 239 -14.18 -0.07 1.19
N ASN A 240 -14.74 1.12 1.36
CA ASN A 240 -15.89 1.66 0.66
C ASN A 240 -15.85 3.20 0.71
N ASP A 241 -16.93 3.88 0.34
CA ASP A 241 -16.98 5.35 0.33
C ASP A 241 -16.87 6.01 1.71
N ARG A 242 -17.08 5.26 2.80
CA ARG A 242 -17.05 5.73 4.18
C ARG A 242 -15.88 5.17 4.99
N ASP A 243 -15.72 3.84 4.95
CA ASP A 243 -14.75 3.14 5.77
C ASP A 243 -13.38 3.07 5.08
N GLY A 244 -12.32 3.38 5.80
CA GLY A 244 -10.96 3.29 5.27
C GLY A 244 -9.89 3.28 6.35
N VAL A 245 -8.68 2.90 5.97
CA VAL A 245 -7.50 2.93 6.83
C VAL A 245 -6.33 3.60 6.13
N ILE A 246 -5.49 4.26 6.90
CA ILE A 246 -4.19 4.77 6.50
C ILE A 246 -3.14 4.17 7.42
N VAL A 247 -2.10 3.60 6.84
CA VAL A 247 -0.95 3.09 7.59
C VAL A 247 0.32 3.83 7.19
N GLY A 248 1.28 3.87 8.11
CA GLY A 248 2.54 4.56 7.88
C GLY A 248 3.48 4.44 9.06
N GLY A 249 4.05 5.56 9.51
CA GLY A 249 5.00 5.66 10.61
C GLY A 249 6.36 6.17 10.12
N ASP A 250 7.42 5.99 10.89
CA ASP A 250 8.76 6.46 10.57
C ASP A 250 9.62 5.31 10.01
N TYR A 251 9.98 5.37 8.72
CA TYR A 251 10.79 4.32 8.09
C TYR A 251 12.23 4.28 8.60
N LYS A 252 12.73 5.34 9.22
CA LYS A 252 14.05 5.35 9.91
C LYS A 252 13.99 4.77 11.32
N ASN A 253 12.80 4.78 11.94
CA ASN A 253 12.53 4.20 13.26
C ASN A 253 11.40 3.14 13.15
N PRO A 254 11.60 2.05 12.37
CA PRO A 254 10.51 1.17 11.94
C PRO A 254 9.86 0.36 13.08
N HIS A 255 10.43 0.35 14.26
CA HIS A 255 9.88 -0.30 15.45
C HIS A 255 9.05 0.63 16.34
N LEU A 256 8.96 1.93 16.01
CA LEU A 256 8.12 2.87 16.73
C LEU A 256 6.64 2.59 16.39
N CYS A 257 5.86 2.15 17.38
CA CYS A 257 4.46 1.76 17.21
C CYS A 257 3.47 2.90 17.52
N LEU A 258 3.93 4.14 17.57
CA LEU A 258 3.07 5.28 17.89
C LEU A 258 2.55 5.93 16.61
N ASN A 259 1.23 6.11 16.52
CA ASN A 259 0.57 6.75 15.38
C ASN A 259 0.96 6.12 14.03
N THR A 260 0.88 4.79 13.94
CA THR A 260 1.24 4.05 12.72
C THR A 260 0.02 3.68 11.88
N CYS A 261 -1.19 3.79 12.44
CA CYS A 261 -2.43 3.47 11.76
C CYS A 261 -3.57 4.38 12.22
N PHE A 262 -4.35 4.85 11.27
CA PHE A 262 -5.59 5.59 11.46
C PHE A 262 -6.71 4.95 10.65
N PHE A 263 -7.94 5.05 11.14
CA PHE A 263 -9.13 4.61 10.42
C PHE A 263 -10.19 5.71 10.38
N THR A 264 -11.10 5.61 9.41
CA THR A 264 -12.25 6.51 9.24
C THR A 264 -13.51 5.69 8.98
N ASP A 265 -14.67 6.25 9.36
CA ASP A 265 -16.01 5.73 9.05
C ASP A 265 -16.93 6.79 8.41
N ASP A 266 -16.35 7.94 8.04
CA ASP A 266 -17.06 9.10 7.46
C ASP A 266 -16.52 9.53 6.08
N GLY A 267 -15.65 8.70 5.47
CA GLY A 267 -15.08 8.97 4.15
C GLY A 267 -13.82 9.84 4.17
N GLY A 268 -13.19 9.96 5.36
CA GLY A 268 -11.94 10.67 5.55
C GLY A 268 -12.11 12.13 5.99
N GLU A 269 -13.33 12.53 6.40
CA GLU A 269 -13.54 13.84 7.05
C GLU A 269 -12.83 13.89 8.41
N PHE A 270 -12.85 12.76 9.14
CA PHE A 270 -12.11 12.57 10.37
C PHE A 270 -11.35 11.25 10.37
N TRP A 271 -10.14 11.23 10.97
CA TRP A 271 -9.28 10.06 11.11
C TRP A 271 -8.99 9.78 12.58
N MET A 272 -9.42 8.62 13.06
CA MET A 272 -9.27 8.14 14.43
C MET A 272 -8.02 7.29 14.54
N ASN A 273 -7.31 7.39 15.67
CA ASN A 273 -6.23 6.46 15.99
C ASN A 273 -6.77 5.04 16.16
N ALA A 274 -6.11 4.06 15.59
CA ALA A 274 -6.37 2.67 15.92
C ALA A 274 -6.14 2.42 17.43
N GLU A 275 -7.03 1.68 18.07
CA GLU A 275 -6.89 1.32 19.50
C GLU A 275 -5.67 0.45 19.72
N THR A 276 -5.50 -0.58 18.89
CA THR A 276 -4.27 -1.36 18.82
C THR A 276 -3.57 -1.03 17.51
N GLN A 277 -2.42 -0.35 17.60
CA GLN A 277 -1.62 0.06 16.46
C GLN A 277 -0.94 -1.14 15.75
N THR A 278 -0.48 -0.93 14.52
CA THR A 278 0.43 -1.88 13.86
C THR A 278 1.77 -1.94 14.61
N ARG A 279 2.55 -3.01 14.40
CA ARG A 279 3.85 -3.23 15.06
C ARG A 279 4.96 -2.32 14.50
N GLY A 280 4.67 -1.03 14.29
CA GLY A 280 5.55 -0.01 13.75
C GLY A 280 5.27 0.32 12.29
N TYR A 281 6.26 0.85 11.58
CA TYR A 281 6.16 1.32 10.20
C TYR A 281 5.54 0.30 9.25
N ARG A 282 4.56 0.76 8.45
CA ARG A 282 3.90 -0.02 7.39
C ARG A 282 3.96 0.73 6.07
N SER A 283 4.41 0.01 5.03
CA SER A 283 4.58 0.55 3.66
C SER A 283 3.40 0.26 2.75
N CYS A 284 2.59 -0.75 3.06
CA CYS A 284 1.50 -1.20 2.21
C CYS A 284 0.34 -1.72 3.05
N THR A 285 -0.88 -1.37 2.67
CA THR A 285 -2.12 -1.97 3.21
C THR A 285 -3.06 -2.35 2.08
N LEU A 286 -3.86 -3.39 2.31
CA LEU A 286 -4.92 -3.83 1.40
C LEU A 286 -6.08 -4.47 2.18
N HIS A 287 -7.24 -4.50 1.56
CA HIS A 287 -8.45 -5.15 2.08
C HIS A 287 -8.85 -6.33 1.20
N LYS A 288 -9.13 -7.48 1.82
CA LYS A 288 -9.68 -8.65 1.14
C LYS A 288 -10.61 -9.44 2.06
N ASN A 289 -11.83 -9.74 1.57
CA ASN A 289 -12.82 -10.58 2.26
C ASN A 289 -13.13 -10.11 3.70
N GLY A 290 -13.18 -8.80 3.93
CA GLY A 290 -13.44 -8.20 5.24
C GLY A 290 -12.25 -8.25 6.21
N VAL A 291 -11.04 -8.53 5.72
CA VAL A 291 -9.80 -8.49 6.48
C VAL A 291 -8.86 -7.47 5.83
N LEU A 292 -8.32 -6.58 6.65
CA LEU A 292 -7.22 -5.68 6.27
C LEU A 292 -5.89 -6.34 6.60
N TYR A 293 -4.91 -6.15 5.73
CA TYR A 293 -3.52 -6.55 5.94
C TYR A 293 -2.62 -5.34 5.77
N ALA A 294 -1.59 -5.23 6.62
CA ALA A 294 -0.58 -4.17 6.51
C ALA A 294 0.82 -4.76 6.67
N CYS A 295 1.73 -4.47 5.73
CA CYS A 295 3.11 -4.96 5.80
C CYS A 295 4.13 -3.83 5.93
N GLY A 296 5.30 -4.17 6.45
CA GLY A 296 6.45 -3.28 6.60
C GLY A 296 7.70 -4.02 7.05
N SER A 297 8.67 -3.27 7.55
CA SER A 297 10.02 -3.78 7.88
C SER A 297 10.06 -4.87 8.94
N ASN A 298 9.03 -5.00 9.78
CA ASN A 298 8.99 -5.93 10.92
C ASN A 298 7.78 -6.88 10.89
N GLY A 299 7.20 -7.10 9.72
CA GLY A 299 6.19 -8.13 9.51
C GLY A 299 4.94 -7.67 8.78
N ILE A 300 3.94 -8.54 8.83
CA ILE A 300 2.58 -8.30 8.37
C ILE A 300 1.65 -8.34 9.58
N ASP A 301 0.76 -7.37 9.70
CA ASP A 301 -0.34 -7.35 10.66
C ASP A 301 -1.67 -7.45 9.91
N PHE A 302 -2.73 -7.84 10.63
CA PHE A 302 -4.08 -7.89 10.10
C PHE A 302 -5.11 -7.28 11.06
N SER A 303 -6.21 -6.80 10.50
CA SER A 303 -7.38 -6.33 11.24
C SER A 303 -8.67 -6.95 10.65
N THR A 304 -9.65 -7.25 11.50
CA THR A 304 -10.98 -7.77 11.12
C THR A 304 -12.13 -6.85 11.52
N ASP A 305 -11.81 -5.69 12.05
CA ASP A 305 -12.70 -4.67 12.59
C ASP A 305 -12.47 -3.29 11.95
N LYS A 306 -12.22 -3.27 10.65
CA LYS A 306 -12.03 -2.05 9.83
C LYS A 306 -10.83 -1.19 10.23
N GLY A 307 -9.83 -1.77 10.91
CA GLY A 307 -8.60 -1.07 11.28
C GLY A 307 -8.56 -0.53 12.70
N GLU A 308 -9.60 -0.77 13.52
CA GLU A 308 -9.61 -0.37 14.92
C GLU A 308 -8.54 -1.11 15.73
N ASN A 309 -8.38 -2.43 15.49
CA ASN A 309 -7.40 -3.25 16.20
C ASN A 309 -6.58 -4.10 15.25
N TRP A 310 -5.25 -4.04 15.40
CA TRP A 310 -4.30 -4.81 14.60
C TRP A 310 -3.65 -5.92 15.41
N LYS A 311 -3.45 -7.07 14.75
CA LYS A 311 -2.83 -8.28 15.32
C LYS A 311 -1.71 -8.78 14.42
N PRO A 312 -0.64 -9.37 14.99
CA PRO A 312 0.42 -9.98 14.20
C PRO A 312 -0.10 -11.11 13.30
N PHE A 313 0.28 -11.08 12.03
CA PHE A 313 0.03 -12.15 11.07
C PHE A 313 1.32 -12.94 10.79
N MET A 314 2.41 -12.25 10.42
CA MET A 314 3.69 -12.85 10.08
C MET A 314 4.84 -11.93 10.50
N ASN A 315 5.95 -12.52 10.95
CA ASN A 315 7.21 -11.80 11.16
C ASN A 315 8.04 -11.81 9.88
N GLY A 316 8.92 -10.83 9.71
CA GLY A 316 9.80 -10.71 8.53
C GLY A 316 9.84 -9.28 8.01
N THR A 317 10.50 -9.08 6.89
CA THR A 317 10.55 -7.78 6.19
C THR A 317 9.83 -7.91 4.86
N PHE A 318 8.79 -7.09 4.68
CA PHE A 318 7.97 -7.07 3.48
C PHE A 318 7.81 -5.63 2.99
N MET A 319 7.75 -5.45 1.65
CA MET A 319 7.72 -4.13 1.03
C MET A 319 6.35 -3.78 0.46
N ALA A 320 5.75 -4.71 -0.28
CA ALA A 320 4.44 -4.56 -0.93
C ALA A 320 3.67 -5.88 -0.91
N MET A 321 2.34 -5.79 -1.06
CA MET A 321 1.45 -6.95 -1.06
C MET A 321 0.40 -6.84 -2.15
N CYS A 322 -0.03 -7.99 -2.66
CA CYS A 322 -1.26 -8.15 -3.42
C CYS A 322 -1.99 -9.44 -3.02
N THR A 323 -3.23 -9.60 -3.47
CA THR A 323 -4.03 -10.80 -3.19
C THR A 323 -4.74 -11.31 -4.44
N ASP A 324 -4.98 -12.61 -4.47
CA ASP A 324 -6.06 -13.22 -5.26
C ASP A 324 -7.26 -13.59 -4.36
N ASN A 325 -8.05 -14.59 -4.76
CA ASN A 325 -9.20 -15.02 -3.95
C ASN A 325 -8.81 -15.90 -2.75
N ARG A 326 -7.59 -16.42 -2.71
CA ARG A 326 -7.16 -17.42 -1.73
C ARG A 326 -5.87 -17.03 -1.00
N PHE A 327 -4.96 -16.35 -1.68
CA PHE A 327 -3.62 -16.13 -1.19
C PHE A 327 -3.27 -14.64 -1.09
N LEU A 328 -2.42 -14.34 -0.11
CA LEU A 328 -1.68 -13.08 0.03
C LEU A 328 -0.26 -13.31 -0.49
N TYR A 329 0.21 -12.40 -1.33
CA TYR A 329 1.57 -12.37 -1.88
C TYR A 329 2.28 -11.15 -1.34
N ALA A 330 3.47 -11.31 -0.77
CA ALA A 330 4.23 -10.21 -0.19
C ALA A 330 5.69 -10.23 -0.66
N THR A 331 6.17 -9.11 -1.20
CA THR A 331 7.56 -8.97 -1.66
C THR A 331 8.52 -8.86 -0.49
N MET A 332 9.71 -9.43 -0.67
CA MET A 332 10.82 -9.40 0.27
C MET A 332 12.00 -8.61 -0.33
N PRO A 333 12.95 -8.11 0.49
CA PRO A 333 14.04 -7.22 0.01
C PRO A 333 15.15 -7.91 -0.79
N ASN A 334 14.99 -9.15 -1.22
CA ASN A 334 16.04 -9.98 -1.84
C ASN A 334 15.62 -10.59 -3.19
N GLY A 335 14.72 -9.96 -3.93
CA GLY A 335 14.26 -10.49 -5.22
C GLY A 335 13.39 -11.75 -5.08
N SER A 336 12.65 -11.87 -3.99
CA SER A 336 11.70 -12.94 -3.75
C SER A 336 10.34 -12.39 -3.25
N PHE A 337 9.33 -13.25 -3.26
CA PHE A 337 8.06 -13.00 -2.59
C PHE A 337 7.59 -14.25 -1.85
N GLN A 338 6.79 -14.04 -0.83
CA GLN A 338 6.23 -15.11 -0.02
C GLN A 338 4.72 -15.17 -0.21
N ILE A 339 4.18 -16.39 -0.23
CA ILE A 339 2.74 -16.68 -0.44
C ILE A 339 2.16 -17.20 0.86
N PHE A 340 1.04 -16.65 1.30
CA PHE A 340 0.30 -17.02 2.51
C PHE A 340 -1.15 -17.33 2.19
N GLU A 341 -1.78 -18.23 2.93
CA GLU A 341 -3.24 -18.37 2.89
C GLU A 341 -3.90 -17.17 3.57
N LEU A 342 -4.96 -16.63 2.95
CA LEU A 342 -5.77 -15.57 3.54
C LEU A 342 -6.50 -16.06 4.80
N ILE A 343 -6.71 -15.16 5.74
CA ILE A 343 -7.58 -15.40 6.90
C ILE A 343 -9.02 -15.54 6.39
N SER A 344 -9.67 -16.66 6.70
CA SER A 344 -11.10 -16.83 6.42
C SER A 344 -11.91 -16.31 7.62
N LYS A 345 -12.83 -15.37 7.40
CA LYS A 345 -13.90 -15.12 8.38
C LYS A 345 -14.77 -16.39 8.46
N LYS A 346 -14.92 -16.95 9.66
CA LYS A 346 -15.91 -17.96 9.96
C LYS A 346 -17.26 -17.33 10.17
#